data_ac7e9fda7cf28d8711d772267fd4150f
#
_entry.id   ac7e9fda7cf28d8711d772267fd4150f
#
_cell.length_a   1.000
_cell.length_b   1.000
_cell.length_c   1.000
_cell.angle_alpha   90.00
_cell.angle_beta   90.00
_cell.angle_gamma   90.00
#
_symmetry.space_group_name_H-M   'P 1'
#
loop_
_entity.id
_entity.type
_entity.pdbx_description
1 polymer ?
#
loop_
_entity_poly.entity_id
_entity_poly.type
_entity_poly.pdbx_seq_one_letter_code
_entity_poly.pdbx_strand_id
1 'polypeptide(L)'
;MAERTGLSINLDVIESMAAMAALEVNGVSSMAAKTVHIKNAFNSKPVFKPVRAEIKNGAVVINLHVCISKNAYAKVVAEAVQANVKEKVQSMTSNAVTAINVYVAAVDLSEPDEEE
;
A
#
# COMPACT_ATOMS: atom_id res chain seq x y z
N MET A 1 1.71 -10.08 28.30
CA MET A 1 1.33 -10.31 28.01
C MET A 1 0.69 -10.38 27.59
N ALA A 2 0.74 -10.49 27.72
CA ALA A 2 0.07 -10.77 27.34
C ALA A 2 -0.71 -10.87 27.05
N GLU A 3 -1.03 -10.86 27.34
CA GLU A 3 -1.79 -11.11 27.09
C GLU A 3 -2.30 -10.84 26.34
N ARG A 4 -2.30 -10.86 26.10
CA ARG A 4 -2.80 -10.70 25.31
C ARG A 4 -3.95 -11.13 25.16
N THR A 5 -4.68 -10.66 24.99
CA THR A 5 -5.95 -11.05 24.87
C THR A 5 -6.23 -11.84 23.70
N GLY A 6 -5.52 -12.28 22.94
CA GLY A 6 -5.79 -13.17 21.86
C GLY A 6 -6.10 -12.56 20.53
N LEU A 7 -6.11 -11.27 20.42
CA LEU A 7 -6.27 -10.66 19.11
C LEU A 7 -4.93 -10.63 18.41
N SER A 8 -4.90 -11.18 17.24
CA SER A 8 -3.68 -11.22 16.47
C SER A 8 -4.04 -10.90 15.03
N ILE A 9 -3.40 -9.92 14.45
CA ILE A 9 -3.69 -9.48 13.10
C ILE A 9 -2.58 -9.95 12.19
N ASN A 10 -2.97 -10.69 11.17
CA ASN A 10 -2.03 -11.17 10.19
C ASN A 10 -1.52 -10.00 9.38
N LEU A 11 -0.25 -9.99 9.04
CA LEU A 11 0.32 -8.92 8.24
C LEU A 11 -0.35 -8.80 6.88
N ASP A 12 -0.84 -9.90 6.32
CA ASP A 12 -1.56 -9.83 5.06
C ASP A 12 -2.82 -8.99 5.19
N VAL A 13 -3.47 -9.03 6.33
CA VAL A 13 -4.65 -8.21 6.56
C VAL A 13 -4.26 -6.75 6.62
N ILE A 14 -3.16 -6.46 7.30
CA ILE A 14 -2.68 -5.08 7.37
C ILE A 14 -2.34 -4.57 5.98
N GLU A 15 -1.72 -5.43 5.16
CA GLU A 15 -1.39 -5.03 3.79
C GLU A 15 -2.64 -4.74 2.99
N SER A 16 -3.68 -5.54 3.16
CA SER A 16 -4.94 -5.29 2.45
C SER A 16 -5.58 -3.99 2.89
N MET A 17 -5.56 -3.72 4.18
CA MET A 17 -6.09 -2.46 4.68
C MET A 17 -5.32 -1.27 4.12
N ALA A 18 -3.99 -1.40 4.08
CA ALA A 18 -3.17 -0.33 3.57
C ALA A 18 -3.43 -0.07 2.10
N ALA A 19 -3.59 -1.12 1.32
CA ALA A 19 -3.88 -0.96 -0.10
C ALA A 19 -5.22 -0.27 -0.30
N MET A 20 -6.22 -0.67 0.45
CA MET A 20 -7.53 -0.05 0.31
C MET A 20 -7.48 1.41 0.71
N ALA A 21 -6.76 1.72 1.78
CA ALA A 21 -6.66 3.10 2.23
C ALA A 21 -5.92 3.97 1.23
N ALA A 22 -4.89 3.41 0.59
CA ALA A 22 -4.15 4.15 -0.41
C ALA A 22 -5.03 4.44 -1.63
N LEU A 23 -5.84 3.47 -2.02
CA LEU A 23 -6.69 3.65 -3.20
C LEU A 23 -7.81 4.65 -2.97
N GLU A 24 -8.13 4.95 -1.73
CA GLU A 24 -9.13 5.97 -1.44
C GLU A 24 -8.62 7.37 -1.67
N VAL A 25 -7.33 7.57 -1.78
CA VAL A 25 -6.76 8.90 -1.87
C VAL A 25 -6.88 9.41 -3.30
N ASN A 26 -7.35 10.64 -3.44
CA ASN A 26 -7.42 11.24 -4.75
C ASN A 26 -6.01 11.39 -5.30
N GLY A 27 -5.83 10.99 -6.52
CA GLY A 27 -4.52 11.06 -7.16
C GLY A 27 -3.85 9.71 -7.27
N VAL A 28 -4.31 8.72 -6.50
CA VAL A 28 -3.79 7.37 -6.66
C VAL A 28 -4.65 6.67 -7.70
N SER A 29 -4.05 6.26 -8.80
CA SER A 29 -4.82 5.59 -9.83
C SER A 29 -4.90 4.09 -9.58
N SER A 30 -3.84 3.51 -9.03
CA SER A 30 -3.84 2.07 -8.76
C SER A 30 -2.63 1.75 -7.93
N MET A 31 -2.58 0.54 -7.41
CA MET A 31 -1.35 0.05 -6.83
C MET A 31 -0.44 -0.38 -7.95
N ALA A 32 0.86 -0.28 -7.73
CA ALA A 32 1.81 -0.64 -8.76
C ALA A 32 1.76 -2.13 -9.04
N ALA A 33 2.09 -2.49 -10.25
CA ALA A 33 2.16 -3.88 -10.62
C ALA A 33 3.38 -4.06 -11.49
N LYS A 34 3.98 -5.23 -11.39
CA LYS A 34 5.07 -5.58 -12.23
C LYS A 34 4.64 -6.65 -13.18
N THR A 35 5.03 -6.49 -14.41
CA THR A 35 4.77 -7.52 -15.39
C THR A 35 5.70 -8.68 -15.15
N VAL A 36 5.17 -9.85 -15.10
CA VAL A 36 5.96 -11.04 -14.94
C VAL A 36 6.07 -11.72 -16.26
N HIS A 37 7.29 -12.04 -16.67
CA HIS A 37 7.46 -12.72 -17.94
C HIS A 37 6.96 -14.13 -17.80
N ILE A 38 6.17 -14.53 -18.77
CA ILE A 38 5.54 -15.80 -18.73
C ILE A 38 6.51 -16.94 -18.65
N LYS A 39 7.61 -16.82 -19.32
CA LYS A 39 8.54 -17.92 -19.32
C LYS A 39 9.10 -18.23 -17.96
N ASN A 40 8.95 -17.33 -17.02
CA ASN A 40 9.43 -17.59 -15.70
C ASN A 40 8.34 -18.08 -14.79
N ALA A 41 7.16 -18.28 -15.29
CA ALA A 41 6.04 -18.62 -14.44
C ALA A 41 6.23 -19.96 -13.78
N PHE A 42 6.90 -20.88 -14.45
CA PHE A 42 7.07 -22.19 -13.88
C PHE A 42 7.97 -22.19 -12.68
N ASN A 43 8.75 -21.18 -12.50
CA ASN A 43 9.71 -21.20 -11.42
C ASN A 43 9.15 -20.73 -10.12
N SER A 44 7.90 -20.42 -10.07
CA SER A 44 7.26 -20.04 -8.85
C SER A 44 7.94 -18.91 -8.17
N LYS A 45 8.33 -17.94 -8.91
CA LYS A 45 9.04 -16.85 -8.32
C LYS A 45 8.13 -16.04 -7.47
N PRO A 46 8.68 -15.37 -6.49
CA PRO A 46 7.87 -14.50 -5.68
C PRO A 46 7.17 -13.47 -6.53
N VAL A 47 5.95 -13.23 -6.20
CA VAL A 47 5.18 -12.24 -6.91
C VAL A 47 5.51 -10.90 -6.32
N PHE A 48 5.61 -9.88 -7.18
CA PHE A 48 5.80 -8.54 -6.68
C PHE A 48 4.57 -8.13 -5.89
N LYS A 49 4.80 -7.64 -4.69
CA LYS A 49 3.71 -7.15 -3.86
C LYS A 49 3.84 -5.65 -3.75
N PRO A 50 2.85 -4.90 -4.18
CA PRO A 50 2.94 -3.45 -4.08
C PRO A 50 2.80 -2.93 -2.66
N VAL A 51 2.32 -3.76 -1.75
CA VAL A 51 2.19 -3.36 -0.37
C VAL A 51 2.85 -4.43 0.48
N ARG A 52 3.73 -4.01 1.36
CA ARG A 52 4.35 -4.93 2.30
C ARG A 52 4.34 -4.33 3.68
N ALA A 53 3.98 -5.14 4.64
CA ALA A 53 4.01 -4.74 6.04
C ALA A 53 5.01 -5.61 6.77
N GLU A 54 5.72 -5.00 7.68
CA GLU A 54 6.72 -5.71 8.49
C GLU A 54 6.63 -5.22 9.90
N ILE A 55 7.10 -6.03 10.83
CA ILE A 55 7.22 -5.63 12.21
C ILE A 55 8.67 -5.30 12.47
N LYS A 56 8.91 -4.10 12.95
CA LYS A 56 10.25 -3.69 13.35
C LYS A 56 10.18 -3.06 14.71
N ASN A 57 10.93 -3.58 15.64
CA ASN A 57 10.97 -3.06 16.99
C ASN A 57 9.57 -2.97 17.60
N GLY A 58 8.73 -3.94 17.28
CA GLY A 58 7.40 -4.01 17.86
C GLY A 58 6.36 -3.15 17.21
N ALA A 59 6.72 -2.44 16.15
CA ALA A 59 5.77 -1.59 15.47
C ALA A 59 5.71 -1.95 14.00
N VAL A 60 4.67 -1.49 13.34
CA VAL A 60 4.43 -1.84 11.95
C VAL A 60 5.07 -0.81 11.04
N VAL A 61 5.75 -1.29 10.01
CA VAL A 61 6.29 -0.47 8.94
C VAL A 61 5.63 -0.93 7.66
N ILE A 62 5.12 -0.01 6.88
CA ILE A 62 4.40 -0.34 5.66
C ILE A 62 5.08 0.32 4.47
N ASN A 63 5.31 -0.46 3.44
CA ASN A 63 5.89 0.04 2.20
C ASN A 63 4.87 -0.12 1.11
N LEU A 64 4.58 0.97 0.39
CA LEU A 64 3.58 0.97 -0.65
C LEU A 64 4.17 1.47 -1.94
N HIS A 65 3.83 0.81 -3.02
CA HIS A 65 4.21 1.24 -4.36
C HIS A 65 2.92 1.57 -5.10
N VAL A 66 2.77 2.82 -5.51
CA VAL A 66 1.52 3.28 -6.11
C VAL A 66 1.78 3.88 -7.47
N CYS A 67 0.74 3.90 -8.27
CA CYS A 67 0.73 4.67 -9.51
C CYS A 67 -0.17 5.86 -9.28
N ILE A 68 0.28 7.03 -9.70
CA ILE A 68 -0.51 8.23 -9.49
C ILE A 68 -1.10 8.68 -10.81
N SER A 69 -2.14 9.46 -10.70
CA SER A 69 -2.83 9.96 -11.87
C SER A 69 -2.02 11.04 -12.56
N LYS A 70 -2.21 11.16 -13.85
CA LYS A 70 -1.68 12.24 -14.60
C LYS A 70 -2.08 13.54 -13.95
N ASN A 71 -1.18 14.46 -13.86
CA ASN A 71 -1.40 15.76 -13.25
C ASN A 71 -1.52 15.78 -11.74
N ALA A 72 -1.34 14.67 -11.09
CA ALA A 72 -1.30 14.66 -9.63
C ALA A 72 0.08 15.08 -9.15
N TYR A 73 0.12 15.75 -8.01
CA TYR A 73 1.40 16.10 -7.42
C TYR A 73 1.86 14.98 -6.53
N ALA A 74 2.97 14.35 -6.88
CA ALA A 74 3.44 13.18 -6.18
C ALA A 74 3.60 13.41 -4.69
N LYS A 75 4.16 14.55 -4.31
CA LYS A 75 4.39 14.81 -2.91
C LYS A 75 3.08 14.91 -2.13
N VAL A 76 2.11 15.61 -2.70
CA VAL A 76 0.83 15.78 -2.03
C VAL A 76 0.12 14.44 -1.92
N VAL A 77 0.15 13.66 -2.99
CA VAL A 77 -0.50 12.36 -2.98
C VAL A 77 0.17 11.44 -1.97
N ALA A 78 1.50 11.43 -1.95
CA ALA A 78 2.21 10.56 -1.04
C ALA A 78 1.90 10.90 0.41
N GLU A 79 1.84 12.18 0.73
CA GLU A 79 1.53 12.59 2.09
C GLU A 79 0.11 12.20 2.48
N ALA A 80 -0.81 12.34 1.54
CA ALA A 80 -2.18 11.94 1.82
C ALA A 80 -2.30 10.44 2.00
N VAL A 81 -1.54 9.67 1.22
CA VAL A 81 -1.52 8.22 1.39
C VAL A 81 -0.98 7.86 2.76
N GLN A 82 0.12 8.49 3.15
CA GLN A 82 0.71 8.20 4.46
C GLN A 82 -0.29 8.46 5.58
N ALA A 83 -0.98 9.58 5.51
CA ALA A 83 -1.93 9.92 6.56
C ALA A 83 -3.11 8.97 6.58
N ASN A 84 -3.64 8.65 5.41
CA ASN A 84 -4.83 7.82 5.37
C ASN A 84 -4.53 6.37 5.77
N VAL A 85 -3.40 5.85 5.32
CA VAL A 85 -3.02 4.49 5.67
C VAL A 85 -2.76 4.38 7.17
N LYS A 86 -2.04 5.36 7.71
CA LYS A 86 -1.73 5.31 9.13
C LYS A 86 -3.00 5.33 9.96
N GLU A 87 -3.90 6.23 9.61
CA GLU A 87 -5.13 6.33 10.38
C GLU A 87 -5.95 5.06 10.30
N LYS A 88 -6.10 4.49 9.11
CA LYS A 88 -6.91 3.30 8.96
C LYS A 88 -6.32 2.11 9.68
N VAL A 89 -5.03 1.90 9.53
CA VAL A 89 -4.41 0.74 10.14
C VAL A 89 -4.41 0.87 11.66
N GLN A 90 -4.05 2.05 12.16
CA GLN A 90 -4.01 2.20 13.61
C GLN A 90 -5.39 2.11 14.24
N SER A 91 -6.41 2.66 13.58
CA SER A 91 -7.73 2.62 14.19
C SER A 91 -8.36 1.24 14.12
N MET A 92 -8.00 0.45 13.13
CA MET A 92 -8.63 -0.86 12.99
C MET A 92 -7.87 -1.98 13.66
N THR A 93 -6.60 -1.81 13.88
CA THR A 93 -5.81 -2.90 14.45
C THR A 93 -5.22 -2.56 15.81
N SER A 94 -5.23 -1.29 16.17
CA SER A 94 -4.61 -0.81 17.41
C SER A 94 -3.10 -1.03 17.43
N ASN A 95 -2.51 -1.29 16.29
CA ASN A 95 -1.07 -1.42 16.21
C ASN A 95 -0.45 -0.09 15.87
N ALA A 96 0.67 0.23 16.49
CA ALA A 96 1.38 1.44 16.16
C ALA A 96 2.02 1.29 14.80
N VAL A 97 1.87 2.29 13.96
CA VAL A 97 2.51 2.32 12.66
C VAL A 97 3.56 3.41 12.71
N THR A 98 4.81 3.04 12.61
CA THR A 98 5.89 3.99 12.80
C THR A 98 6.44 4.55 11.50
N ALA A 99 6.23 3.88 10.39
CA ALA A 99 6.70 4.41 9.13
C ALA A 99 5.83 3.90 8.00
N ILE A 100 5.52 4.79 7.08
CA ILE A 100 4.82 4.42 5.87
C ILE A 100 5.62 5.03 4.73
N ASN A 101 6.23 4.17 3.94
CA ASN A 101 7.06 4.60 2.84
C ASN A 101 6.28 4.44 1.55
N VAL A 102 6.08 5.53 0.85
CA VAL A 102 5.30 5.51 -0.38
C VAL A 102 6.26 5.72 -1.53
N TYR A 103 6.24 4.79 -2.45
CA TYR A 103 7.05 4.86 -3.66
C TYR A 103 6.12 5.07 -4.83
N VAL A 104 6.33 6.16 -5.57
CA VAL A 104 5.54 6.41 -6.76
C VAL A 104 6.23 5.65 -7.87
N ALA A 105 5.63 4.54 -8.25
CA ALA A 105 6.26 3.65 -9.21
C ALA A 105 6.00 4.08 -10.64
N ALA A 106 4.89 4.75 -10.89
CA ALA A 106 4.56 5.16 -12.23
C ALA A 106 3.49 6.22 -12.21
N VAL A 107 3.37 6.91 -13.31
CA VAL A 107 2.30 7.87 -13.52
C VAL A 107 1.39 7.29 -14.58
N ASP A 108 0.12 7.25 -14.26
CA ASP A 108 -0.86 6.74 -15.19
C ASP A 108 -1.19 7.87 -16.17
N LEU A 109 -0.73 7.73 -17.38
CA LEU A 109 -0.88 8.77 -18.37
C LEU A 109 -2.16 8.65 -19.17
N SER A 110 -2.97 7.65 -18.91
CA SER A 110 -4.20 7.52 -19.65
C SER A 110 -5.14 8.65 -19.30
N GLU A 111 -5.92 9.06 -20.27
CA GLU A 111 -6.86 10.13 -20.03
C GLU A 111 -8.00 9.61 -19.20
N PRO A 112 -8.53 10.45 -18.35
CA PRO A 112 -9.75 10.02 -17.69
C PRO A 112 -10.79 9.81 -18.74
N ASP A 113 -11.64 8.93 -18.49
CA ASP A 113 -12.57 8.59 -19.46
C ASP A 113 -13.52 9.57 -19.72
N GLU A 114 -13.48 10.12 -20.53
CA GLU A 114 -14.30 11.07 -20.73
C GLU A 114 -15.19 10.84 -21.54
N GLU A 115 -15.07 10.44 -21.81
CA GLU A 115 -15.71 10.11 -22.42
C GLU A 115 -16.43 10.24 -22.64
N GLU A 116 -16.48 10.43 -22.69
CA GLU A 116 -17.08 10.41 -22.89
C GLU A 116 -17.55 10.37 -23.10
#